data_d6f587095fed2eeb5a90cc8566377e06
#
_entry.id   d6f587095fed2eeb5a90cc8566377e06
#
_cell.length_a   1.000
_cell.length_b   1.000
_cell.length_c   1.000
_cell.angle_alpha   90.00
_cell.angle_beta   90.00
_cell.angle_gamma   90.00
#
_symmetry.space_group_name_H-M   'P 1'
#
loop_
_entity.id
_entity.type
_entity.pdbx_description
1 polymer ?
#
loop_
_entity_poly.entity_id
_entity_poly.type
_entity_poly.pdbx_seq_one_letter_code
_entity_poly.pdbx_strand_id
1 'polypeptide(L)'
;MTKRAIVAVGGFTSDSGKTTLVCELLRGLPGWEAVKMTRGHYRSCGRDPHACCVSPLLGEEPVIRSGREETYEAGKDTGKYWEAGAANVHWAVVTDRQVGQGIELALARVRSPGVLVEGNSFLRHVAADFTLMVARADRLKLKPSARRVLDRVSAFYLSGEGDAALLRETFEAWRGSENLSGPAADAPVYTREDLPRLLARFRRIV
;
A
#
# COMPACT_ATOMS: atom_id res chain seq x y z
N MET A 1 -5.91 24.25 -8.70
CA MET A 1 -5.58 22.82 -8.84
C MET A 1 -6.46 22.07 -7.86
N THR A 2 -7.33 21.18 -8.32
CA THR A 2 -8.13 20.30 -7.46
C THR A 2 -7.17 19.43 -6.63
N LYS A 3 -7.40 19.37 -5.32
CA LYS A 3 -6.62 18.52 -4.41
C LYS A 3 -6.81 17.07 -4.83
N ARG A 4 -5.72 16.35 -5.07
CA ARG A 4 -5.72 14.92 -5.39
C ARG A 4 -5.88 14.11 -4.11
N ALA A 5 -6.75 13.11 -4.12
CA ALA A 5 -6.90 12.19 -3.00
C ALA A 5 -5.78 11.12 -3.01
N ILE A 6 -5.11 10.93 -1.89
CA ILE A 6 -4.06 9.92 -1.70
C ILE A 6 -4.57 8.89 -0.70
N VAL A 7 -4.80 7.66 -1.16
CA VAL A 7 -5.13 6.52 -0.31
C VAL A 7 -3.94 5.58 -0.21
N ALA A 8 -3.42 5.42 0.98
CA ALA A 8 -2.31 4.53 1.26
C ALA A 8 -2.81 3.12 1.59
N VAL A 9 -2.14 2.10 1.02
CA VAL A 9 -2.36 0.69 1.34
C VAL A 9 -1.06 0.10 1.88
N GLY A 10 -0.93 0.15 3.18
CA GLY A 10 0.16 -0.46 3.94
C GLY A 10 -0.14 -1.91 4.32
N GLY A 11 0.80 -2.57 4.97
CA GLY A 11 0.55 -3.93 5.44
C GLY A 11 1.49 -4.40 6.53
N PHE A 12 0.99 -5.30 7.37
CA PHE A 12 1.71 -5.89 8.50
C PHE A 12 2.96 -6.64 8.05
N THR A 13 2.83 -7.41 6.98
CA THR A 13 3.91 -8.22 6.39
C THR A 13 3.99 -8.02 4.86
N SER A 14 4.93 -8.68 4.20
CA SER A 14 5.04 -8.66 2.74
C SER A 14 3.80 -9.27 2.10
N ASP A 15 3.35 -10.42 2.55
CA ASP A 15 2.26 -11.19 1.94
C ASP A 15 0.91 -10.98 2.66
N SER A 16 0.64 -9.76 3.11
CA SER A 16 -0.59 -9.42 3.83
C SER A 16 -1.81 -9.15 2.94
N GLY A 17 -1.75 -9.38 1.62
CA GLY A 17 -2.87 -9.14 0.71
C GLY A 17 -3.02 -7.70 0.20
N LYS A 18 -2.01 -6.83 0.37
CA LYS A 18 -2.04 -5.43 -0.11
C LYS A 18 -2.38 -5.31 -1.59
N THR A 19 -1.64 -6.03 -2.43
CA THR A 19 -1.81 -5.99 -3.89
C THR A 19 -3.21 -6.44 -4.30
N THR A 20 -3.74 -7.47 -3.62
CA THR A 20 -5.12 -7.93 -3.82
C THR A 20 -6.12 -6.82 -3.50
N LEU A 21 -5.98 -6.18 -2.34
CA LEU A 21 -6.85 -5.06 -1.96
C LEU A 21 -6.74 -3.88 -2.93
N VAL A 22 -5.53 -3.50 -3.34
CA VAL A 22 -5.35 -2.43 -4.35
C VAL A 22 -6.09 -2.78 -5.64
N CYS A 23 -6.01 -4.02 -6.12
CA CYS A 23 -6.72 -4.46 -7.31
C CYS A 23 -8.26 -4.41 -7.12
N GLU A 24 -8.78 -4.82 -5.97
CA GLU A 24 -10.21 -4.75 -5.66
C GLU A 24 -10.70 -3.29 -5.62
N LEU A 25 -9.92 -2.39 -5.03
CA LEU A 25 -10.22 -0.97 -4.99
C LEU A 25 -10.18 -0.34 -6.39
N LEU A 26 -9.18 -0.65 -7.20
CA LEU A 26 -9.06 -0.13 -8.58
C LEU A 26 -10.27 -0.51 -9.44
N ARG A 27 -10.76 -1.76 -9.35
CA ARG A 27 -11.98 -2.19 -10.05
C ARG A 27 -13.21 -1.37 -9.67
N GLY A 28 -13.26 -0.88 -8.43
CA GLY A 28 -14.36 -0.06 -7.92
C GLY A 28 -14.16 1.45 -8.03
N LEU A 29 -12.99 1.91 -8.45
CA LEU A 29 -12.59 3.32 -8.54
C LEU A 29 -12.09 3.65 -9.96
N PRO A 30 -12.97 3.65 -10.97
CA PRO A 30 -12.56 3.94 -12.34
C PRO A 30 -11.91 5.33 -12.44
N GLY A 31 -10.84 5.42 -13.23
CA GLY A 31 -10.08 6.67 -13.40
C GLY A 31 -9.02 6.93 -12.31
N TRP A 32 -8.89 6.04 -11.32
CA TRP A 32 -7.80 6.15 -10.33
C TRP A 32 -6.51 5.54 -10.85
N GLU A 33 -5.40 6.12 -10.40
CA GLU A 33 -4.05 5.63 -10.68
C GLU A 33 -3.49 4.84 -9.50
N ALA A 34 -2.42 4.09 -9.75
CA ALA A 34 -1.72 3.34 -8.70
C ALA A 34 -0.22 3.67 -8.68
N VAL A 35 0.34 3.75 -7.47
CA VAL A 35 1.79 3.84 -7.23
C VAL A 35 2.24 2.62 -6.45
N LYS A 36 3.21 1.87 -7.00
CA LYS A 36 3.91 0.80 -6.29
C LYS A 36 5.24 1.33 -5.79
N MET A 37 5.42 1.37 -4.46
CA MET A 37 6.71 1.67 -3.84
C MET A 37 7.49 0.38 -3.60
N THR A 38 8.58 0.19 -4.31
CA THR A 38 9.51 -0.92 -4.09
C THR A 38 10.79 -0.39 -3.48
N ARG A 39 11.08 -0.86 -2.27
CA ARG A 39 12.30 -0.53 -1.55
C ARG A 39 13.31 -1.64 -1.76
N GLY A 40 14.34 -1.37 -2.55
CA GLY A 40 15.46 -2.26 -2.75
C GLY A 40 16.54 -2.07 -1.70
N HIS A 41 17.29 -3.13 -1.41
CA HIS A 41 18.39 -3.12 -0.48
C HIS A 41 19.72 -3.08 -1.24
N TYR A 42 20.33 -1.92 -1.28
CA TYR A 42 21.69 -1.81 -1.82
C TYR A 42 22.67 -2.46 -0.82
N ARG A 43 23.11 -3.70 -1.12
CA ARG A 43 24.13 -4.47 -0.36
C ARG A 43 23.84 -4.80 1.11
N SER A 44 22.63 -4.58 1.65
CA SER A 44 22.44 -4.65 3.10
C SER A 44 21.45 -5.71 3.62
N CYS A 45 20.81 -6.49 2.75
CA CYS A 45 19.79 -7.44 3.22
C CYS A 45 20.33 -8.82 3.63
N GLY A 46 21.66 -9.05 3.56
CA GLY A 46 22.26 -10.37 3.83
C GLY A 46 21.81 -11.49 2.88
N ARG A 47 20.94 -11.20 1.92
CA ARG A 47 20.58 -12.08 0.81
C ARG A 47 21.54 -11.80 -0.35
N ASP A 48 21.74 -12.80 -1.17
CA ASP A 48 22.52 -12.68 -2.40
C ASP A 48 22.11 -11.40 -3.16
N PRO A 49 23.01 -10.43 -3.40
CA PRO A 49 22.73 -9.22 -4.16
C PRO A 49 22.13 -9.49 -5.56
N HIS A 50 22.43 -10.66 -6.12
CA HIS A 50 21.90 -11.10 -7.40
C HIS A 50 20.47 -11.64 -7.34
N ALA A 51 19.94 -11.94 -6.15
CA ALA A 51 18.56 -12.42 -5.97
C ALA A 51 17.51 -11.31 -5.85
N CYS A 52 17.92 -10.04 -5.68
CA CYS A 52 16.98 -8.91 -5.64
C CYS A 52 16.76 -8.39 -7.06
N CYS A 53 15.57 -8.63 -7.62
CA CYS A 53 15.20 -8.23 -8.98
C CYS A 53 15.25 -6.70 -9.24
N VAL A 54 15.32 -5.87 -8.21
CA VAL A 54 15.42 -4.41 -8.32
C VAL A 54 16.83 -3.87 -8.07
N SER A 55 17.78 -4.68 -7.62
CA SER A 55 19.15 -4.24 -7.36
C SER A 55 19.83 -3.56 -8.55
N PRO A 56 19.65 -4.03 -9.79
CA PRO A 56 20.23 -3.38 -10.98
C PRO A 56 19.60 -2.00 -11.27
N LEU A 57 18.43 -1.70 -10.71
CA LEU A 57 17.73 -0.43 -10.92
C LEU A 57 18.08 0.61 -9.83
N LEU A 58 18.77 0.20 -8.77
CA LEU A 58 19.15 1.10 -7.68
C LEU A 58 20.39 1.91 -8.07
N GLY A 59 20.27 3.22 -7.97
CA GLY A 59 21.35 4.18 -8.24
C GLY A 59 21.37 5.29 -7.21
N GLU A 60 22.03 6.39 -7.55
CA GLU A 60 22.09 7.59 -6.72
C GLU A 60 20.74 8.31 -6.64
N GLU A 61 19.92 8.20 -7.68
CA GLU A 61 18.60 8.78 -7.77
C GLU A 61 17.48 7.73 -7.75
N PRO A 62 16.26 8.08 -7.26
CA PRO A 62 15.09 7.22 -7.38
C PRO A 62 14.74 6.91 -8.84
N VAL A 63 14.39 5.67 -9.12
CA VAL A 63 13.87 5.30 -10.45
C VAL A 63 12.35 5.30 -10.41
N ILE A 64 11.74 6.13 -11.25
CA ILE A 64 10.28 6.19 -11.42
C ILE A 64 9.93 5.79 -12.85
N ARG A 65 9.27 4.66 -13.01
CA ARG A 65 8.68 4.22 -14.28
C ARG A 65 7.19 4.49 -14.28
N SER A 66 6.64 4.85 -15.43
CA SER A 66 5.23 5.23 -15.56
C SER A 66 4.68 4.82 -16.90
N GLY A 67 3.39 4.46 -16.93
CA GLY A 67 2.75 4.02 -18.16
C GLY A 67 2.90 2.52 -18.41
N ARG A 68 2.04 2.00 -19.30
CA ARG A 68 1.90 0.55 -19.52
C ARG A 68 3.18 -0.08 -20.08
N GLU A 69 3.85 0.60 -20.99
CA GLU A 69 5.06 0.10 -21.62
C GLU A 69 6.20 -0.15 -20.63
N GLU A 70 6.31 0.69 -19.58
CA GLU A 70 7.39 0.60 -18.60
C GLU A 70 7.03 -0.21 -17.35
N THR A 71 5.73 -0.38 -17.06
CA THR A 71 5.28 -0.92 -15.77
C THR A 71 4.45 -2.20 -15.88
N TYR A 72 3.99 -2.59 -17.08
CA TYR A 72 3.25 -3.83 -17.25
C TYR A 72 4.20 -5.02 -17.37
N GLU A 73 4.07 -5.94 -16.44
CA GLU A 73 4.66 -7.27 -16.50
C GLU A 73 3.63 -8.26 -15.92
N ALA A 74 3.24 -9.26 -16.71
CA ALA A 74 2.24 -10.24 -16.30
C ALA A 74 2.66 -10.95 -15.00
N GLY A 75 1.72 -11.08 -14.06
CA GLY A 75 1.96 -11.70 -12.76
C GLY A 75 2.65 -10.83 -11.71
N LYS A 76 3.26 -9.70 -12.09
CA LYS A 76 3.82 -8.72 -11.14
C LYS A 76 2.73 -7.81 -10.59
N ASP A 77 2.99 -7.18 -9.45
CA ASP A 77 2.02 -6.29 -8.79
C ASP A 77 1.56 -5.16 -9.72
N THR A 78 2.48 -4.51 -10.42
CA THR A 78 2.16 -3.44 -11.37
C THR A 78 1.32 -3.92 -12.55
N GLY A 79 1.59 -5.13 -13.08
CA GLY A 79 0.77 -5.76 -14.11
C GLY A 79 -0.65 -6.02 -13.62
N LYS A 80 -0.81 -6.54 -12.41
CA LYS A 80 -2.12 -6.77 -11.77
C LYS A 80 -2.92 -5.47 -11.60
N TYR A 81 -2.26 -4.33 -11.36
CA TYR A 81 -2.95 -3.04 -11.27
C TYR A 81 -3.54 -2.62 -12.61
N TRP A 82 -2.79 -2.81 -13.71
CA TRP A 82 -3.31 -2.59 -15.06
C TRP A 82 -4.50 -3.49 -15.38
N GLU A 83 -4.38 -4.77 -15.05
CA GLU A 83 -5.47 -5.76 -15.22
C GLU A 83 -6.69 -5.44 -14.36
N ALA A 84 -6.50 -4.75 -13.23
CA ALA A 84 -7.56 -4.28 -12.36
C ALA A 84 -8.19 -2.94 -12.81
N GLY A 85 -7.74 -2.34 -13.90
CA GLY A 85 -8.33 -1.13 -14.48
C GLY A 85 -7.74 0.19 -13.95
N ALA A 86 -6.50 0.19 -13.45
CA ALA A 86 -5.81 1.44 -13.13
C ALA A 86 -5.72 2.35 -14.37
N ALA A 87 -6.05 3.64 -14.22
CA ALA A 87 -5.92 4.62 -15.30
C ALA A 87 -4.45 4.84 -15.70
N ASN A 88 -3.55 4.73 -14.75
CA ASN A 88 -2.11 4.69 -14.95
C ASN A 88 -1.44 3.99 -13.77
N VAL A 89 -0.23 3.48 -13.99
CA VAL A 89 0.58 2.85 -12.94
C VAL A 89 1.96 3.49 -12.91
N HIS A 90 2.41 3.81 -11.71
CA HIS A 90 3.75 4.32 -11.44
C HIS A 90 4.50 3.34 -10.54
N TRP A 91 5.69 2.97 -10.94
CA TRP A 91 6.57 2.12 -10.15
C TRP A 91 7.78 2.91 -9.68
N ALA A 92 7.86 3.13 -8.37
CA ALA A 92 8.99 3.78 -7.73
C ALA A 92 9.92 2.73 -7.12
N VAL A 93 11.17 2.69 -7.58
CA VAL A 93 12.25 1.86 -7.04
C VAL A 93 13.23 2.77 -6.31
N VAL A 94 13.40 2.54 -5.03
CA VAL A 94 14.11 3.46 -4.12
C VAL A 94 14.97 2.69 -3.12
N THR A 95 16.05 3.31 -2.67
CA THR A 95 16.75 2.93 -1.43
C THR A 95 16.03 3.49 -0.21
N ASP A 96 16.43 3.10 0.99
CA ASP A 96 15.87 3.63 2.24
C ASP A 96 15.99 5.15 2.36
N ARG A 97 17.06 5.73 1.83
CA ARG A 97 17.33 7.18 1.87
C ARG A 97 16.50 7.95 0.83
N GLN A 98 16.11 7.29 -0.24
CA GLN A 98 15.40 7.91 -1.37
C GLN A 98 13.88 7.85 -1.26
N VAL A 99 13.32 7.25 -0.20
CA VAL A 99 11.86 7.05 -0.09
C VAL A 99 11.09 8.36 -0.20
N GLY A 100 11.55 9.43 0.47
CA GLY A 100 10.90 10.74 0.42
C GLY A 100 10.87 11.32 -0.99
N GLN A 101 12.04 11.45 -1.61
CA GLN A 101 12.19 11.95 -2.98
C GLN A 101 11.42 11.08 -3.99
N GLY A 102 11.51 9.75 -3.84
CA GLY A 102 10.86 8.81 -4.77
C GLY A 102 9.34 8.90 -4.74
N ILE A 103 8.73 9.05 -3.56
CA ILE A 103 7.26 9.21 -3.50
C ILE A 103 6.81 10.56 -4.04
N GLU A 104 7.53 11.64 -3.78
CA GLU A 104 7.24 12.96 -4.32
C GLU A 104 7.29 12.97 -5.85
N LEU A 105 8.36 12.39 -6.43
CA LEU A 105 8.51 12.25 -7.88
C LEU A 105 7.42 11.38 -8.50
N ALA A 106 7.02 10.28 -7.85
CA ALA A 106 5.94 9.44 -8.33
C ALA A 106 4.59 10.17 -8.30
N LEU A 107 4.28 10.84 -7.18
CA LEU A 107 3.04 11.62 -7.05
C LEU A 107 2.98 12.81 -8.00
N ALA A 108 4.10 13.43 -8.34
CA ALA A 108 4.16 14.51 -9.34
C ALA A 108 3.74 14.05 -10.74
N ARG A 109 3.84 12.75 -11.05
CA ARG A 109 3.43 12.16 -12.33
C ARG A 109 1.94 11.79 -12.39
N VAL A 110 1.28 11.62 -11.24
CA VAL A 110 -0.15 11.28 -11.18
C VAL A 110 -1.00 12.41 -11.76
N ARG A 111 -1.98 12.07 -12.57
CA ARG A 111 -2.89 13.03 -13.24
C ARG A 111 -4.35 12.87 -12.83
N SER A 112 -4.70 11.72 -12.28
CA SER A 112 -6.04 11.41 -11.83
C SER A 112 -6.46 12.17 -10.56
N PRO A 113 -7.76 12.27 -10.26
CA PRO A 113 -8.24 12.88 -9.03
C PRO A 113 -7.92 12.06 -7.79
N GLY A 114 -7.66 10.75 -7.92
CA GLY A 114 -7.31 9.87 -6.81
C GLY A 114 -6.22 8.87 -7.16
N VAL A 115 -5.38 8.52 -6.19
CA VAL A 115 -4.30 7.56 -6.34
C VAL A 115 -4.22 6.59 -5.16
N LEU A 116 -4.04 5.30 -5.47
CA LEU A 116 -3.72 4.26 -4.49
C LEU A 116 -2.19 4.11 -4.43
N VAL A 117 -1.61 4.23 -3.25
CA VAL A 117 -0.17 4.06 -3.05
C VAL A 117 0.08 2.82 -2.20
N GLU A 118 0.73 1.79 -2.77
CA GLU A 118 1.08 0.59 -2.03
C GLU A 118 2.46 0.69 -1.39
N GLY A 119 2.51 0.57 -0.07
CA GLY A 119 3.74 0.55 0.72
C GLY A 119 3.55 1.13 2.12
N ASN A 120 4.52 0.93 3.02
CA ASN A 120 4.50 1.52 4.36
C ASN A 120 5.44 2.73 4.47
N SER A 121 6.64 2.63 3.86
CA SER A 121 7.76 3.53 4.14
C SER A 121 7.50 4.99 3.76
N PHE A 122 6.73 5.21 2.70
CA PHE A 122 6.43 6.55 2.20
C PHE A 122 5.53 7.37 3.16
N LEU A 123 4.73 6.71 4.01
CA LEU A 123 3.84 7.37 4.98
C LEU A 123 4.58 8.26 6.00
N ARG A 124 5.89 8.14 6.10
CA ARG A 124 6.73 9.03 6.93
C ARG A 124 7.06 10.35 6.22
N HIS A 125 6.83 10.43 4.93
CA HIS A 125 7.23 11.56 4.08
C HIS A 125 6.03 12.30 3.47
N VAL A 126 4.91 11.58 3.27
CA VAL A 126 3.70 12.13 2.67
C VAL A 126 2.50 11.81 3.55
N ALA A 127 1.65 12.82 3.76
CA ALA A 127 0.36 12.62 4.41
C ALA A 127 -0.62 12.04 3.38
N ALA A 128 -1.22 10.90 3.70
CA ALA A 128 -2.33 10.34 2.95
C ALA A 128 -3.67 10.84 3.51
N ASP A 129 -4.66 11.04 2.64
CA ASP A 129 -6.03 11.38 3.05
C ASP A 129 -6.72 10.21 3.75
N PHE A 130 -6.29 8.98 3.44
CA PHE A 130 -6.72 7.76 4.13
C PHE A 130 -5.64 6.69 4.08
N THR A 131 -5.39 6.01 5.20
CA THR A 131 -4.41 4.91 5.30
C THR A 131 -5.09 3.63 5.72
N LEU A 132 -5.12 2.64 4.82
CA LEU A 132 -5.48 1.26 5.12
C LEU A 132 -4.25 0.46 5.48
N MET A 133 -4.28 -0.20 6.64
CA MET A 133 -3.24 -1.15 7.04
C MET A 133 -3.78 -2.57 6.92
N VAL A 134 -3.27 -3.31 5.95
CA VAL A 134 -3.72 -4.68 5.64
C VAL A 134 -3.04 -5.68 6.58
N ALA A 135 -3.84 -6.48 7.25
CA ALA A 135 -3.39 -7.59 8.10
C ALA A 135 -4.04 -8.90 7.67
N ARG A 136 -3.30 -10.00 7.74
CA ARG A 136 -3.87 -11.34 7.62
C ARG A 136 -4.26 -11.84 9.01
N ALA A 137 -5.51 -12.23 9.18
CA ALA A 137 -6.01 -12.70 10.47
C ALA A 137 -5.31 -13.99 10.96
N ASP A 138 -4.84 -14.84 10.03
CA ASP A 138 -4.07 -16.05 10.33
C ASP A 138 -2.59 -15.77 10.65
N ARG A 139 -2.12 -14.53 10.47
CA ARG A 139 -0.72 -14.14 10.67
C ARG A 139 -0.59 -12.68 11.12
N LEU A 140 -1.02 -12.40 12.33
CA LEU A 140 -0.99 -11.05 12.92
C LEU A 140 0.42 -10.67 13.44
N LYS A 141 1.41 -10.71 12.56
CA LYS A 141 2.79 -10.29 12.86
C LYS A 141 3.08 -8.92 12.26
N LEU A 142 3.41 -7.97 13.10
CA LEU A 142 3.69 -6.59 12.71
C LEU A 142 5.19 -6.39 12.44
N LYS A 143 5.56 -6.17 11.17
CA LYS A 143 6.95 -5.87 10.81
C LYS A 143 7.36 -4.45 11.26
N PRO A 144 8.67 -4.17 11.48
CA PRO A 144 9.13 -2.87 11.96
C PRO A 144 8.67 -1.68 11.10
N SER A 145 8.62 -1.82 9.78
CA SER A 145 8.17 -0.74 8.90
C SER A 145 6.66 -0.46 8.99
N ALA A 146 5.85 -1.43 9.40
CA ALA A 146 4.43 -1.22 9.69
C ALA A 146 4.24 -0.57 11.06
N ARG A 147 4.98 -1.03 12.07
CA ARG A 147 4.92 -0.46 13.43
C ARG A 147 5.25 1.04 13.46
N ARG A 148 6.19 1.49 12.62
CA ARG A 148 6.60 2.92 12.55
C ARG A 148 5.57 3.88 11.97
N VAL A 149 4.47 3.38 11.43
CA VAL A 149 3.43 4.18 10.77
C VAL A 149 2.04 3.91 11.31
N LEU A 150 1.94 3.28 12.48
CA LEU A 150 0.67 3.01 13.15
C LEU A 150 -0.07 4.31 13.53
N ASP A 151 0.67 5.37 13.83
CA ASP A 151 0.15 6.71 14.08
C ASP A 151 -0.54 7.37 12.87
N ARG A 152 -0.35 6.79 11.68
CA ARG A 152 -0.95 7.25 10.42
C ARG A 152 -2.13 6.40 9.95
N VAL A 153 -2.48 5.34 10.68
CA VAL A 153 -3.53 4.39 10.27
C VAL A 153 -4.91 5.02 10.46
N SER A 154 -5.68 5.05 9.37
CA SER A 154 -7.09 5.45 9.39
C SER A 154 -8.03 4.26 9.60
N ALA A 155 -7.63 3.08 9.16
CA ALA A 155 -8.37 1.84 9.32
C ALA A 155 -7.50 0.61 9.09
N PHE A 156 -7.91 -0.52 9.64
CA PHE A 156 -7.36 -1.84 9.29
C PHE A 156 -8.25 -2.53 8.25
N TYR A 157 -7.62 -3.36 7.40
CA TYR A 157 -8.32 -4.26 6.50
C TYR A 157 -7.82 -5.67 6.74
N LEU A 158 -8.73 -6.57 7.09
CA LEU A 158 -8.41 -7.97 7.32
C LEU A 158 -8.56 -8.74 6.02
N SER A 159 -7.44 -9.24 5.52
CA SER A 159 -7.38 -10.17 4.40
C SER A 159 -7.38 -11.60 4.93
N GLY A 160 -7.92 -12.51 4.15
CA GLY A 160 -8.01 -13.93 4.47
C GLY A 160 -9.36 -14.49 4.07
N GLU A 161 -9.45 -15.82 4.09
CA GLU A 161 -10.70 -16.56 3.91
C GLU A 161 -11.31 -16.82 5.29
N GLY A 162 -12.63 -16.88 5.35
CA GLY A 162 -13.36 -17.20 6.58
C GLY A 162 -14.47 -16.20 6.91
N ASP A 163 -15.14 -16.46 8.01
CA ASP A 163 -16.21 -15.63 8.53
C ASP A 163 -15.69 -14.27 9.00
N ALA A 164 -16.33 -13.18 8.55
CA ALA A 164 -15.90 -11.81 8.84
C ALA A 164 -15.96 -11.47 10.33
N ALA A 165 -16.91 -12.06 11.09
CA ALA A 165 -17.02 -11.83 12.52
C ALA A 165 -15.83 -12.48 13.25
N LEU A 166 -15.48 -13.71 12.89
CA LEU A 166 -14.34 -14.43 13.46
C LEU A 166 -13.01 -13.72 13.12
N LEU A 167 -12.85 -13.22 11.90
CA LEU A 167 -11.65 -12.44 11.53
C LEU A 167 -11.52 -11.18 12.41
N ARG A 168 -12.62 -10.48 12.64
CA ARG A 168 -12.63 -9.28 13.52
C ARG A 168 -12.32 -9.65 14.97
N GLU A 169 -12.97 -10.68 15.51
CA GLU A 169 -12.73 -11.14 16.90
C GLU A 169 -11.24 -11.48 17.11
N THR A 170 -10.66 -12.26 16.20
CA THR A 170 -9.24 -12.64 16.24
C THR A 170 -8.34 -11.40 16.21
N PHE A 171 -8.67 -10.42 15.36
CA PHE A 171 -7.89 -9.19 15.26
C PHE A 171 -8.03 -8.32 16.52
N GLU A 172 -9.22 -8.21 17.09
CA GLU A 172 -9.46 -7.42 18.31
C GLU A 172 -8.73 -8.02 19.52
N ALA A 173 -8.72 -9.35 19.66
CA ALA A 173 -7.93 -10.03 20.68
C ALA A 173 -6.43 -9.73 20.54
N TRP A 174 -5.91 -9.80 19.32
CA TRP A 174 -4.53 -9.42 19.02
C TRP A 174 -4.28 -7.93 19.32
N ARG A 175 -5.17 -7.02 18.88
CA ARG A 175 -5.04 -5.57 19.09
C ARG A 175 -4.95 -5.23 20.57
N GLY A 176 -5.77 -5.87 21.39
CA GLY A 176 -5.71 -5.74 22.84
C GLY A 176 -4.38 -6.21 23.44
N SER A 177 -3.80 -7.30 22.93
CA SER A 177 -2.51 -7.82 23.41
C SER A 177 -1.31 -6.97 23.01
N GLU A 178 -1.36 -6.27 21.86
CA GLU A 178 -0.26 -5.44 21.35
C GLU A 178 -0.18 -4.06 22.01
N ASN A 179 -1.15 -3.68 22.85
CA ASN A 179 -1.22 -2.38 23.51
C ASN A 179 -1.02 -1.21 22.51
N LEU A 180 -1.72 -1.25 21.39
CA LEU A 180 -1.64 -0.19 20.40
C LEU A 180 -2.09 1.14 21.00
N SER A 181 -1.45 2.23 20.57
CA SER A 181 -1.77 3.58 21.04
C SER A 181 -2.07 4.50 19.85
N GLY A 182 -2.66 5.66 20.16
CA GLY A 182 -3.01 6.66 19.15
C GLY A 182 -4.08 6.17 18.16
N PRO A 183 -4.10 6.69 16.93
CA PRO A 183 -5.15 6.38 15.94
C PRO A 183 -5.37 4.89 15.68
N ALA A 184 -4.32 4.07 15.78
CA ALA A 184 -4.42 2.63 15.55
C ALA A 184 -5.21 1.89 16.65
N ALA A 185 -5.28 2.42 17.86
CA ALA A 185 -5.99 1.77 18.97
C ALA A 185 -7.50 1.64 18.69
N ASP A 186 -8.10 2.68 18.09
CA ASP A 186 -9.54 2.78 17.86
C ASP A 186 -9.91 2.75 16.36
N ALA A 187 -8.93 2.50 15.48
CA ALA A 187 -9.16 2.50 14.05
C ALA A 187 -10.19 1.42 13.65
N PRO A 188 -11.18 1.76 12.80
CA PRO A 188 -12.16 0.79 12.34
C PRO A 188 -11.53 -0.35 11.57
N VAL A 189 -12.16 -1.53 11.68
CA VAL A 189 -11.72 -2.76 11.04
C VAL A 189 -12.68 -3.13 9.92
N TYR A 190 -12.15 -3.27 8.72
CA TYR A 190 -12.86 -3.69 7.52
C TYR A 190 -12.44 -5.08 7.08
N THR A 191 -13.36 -5.77 6.44
CA THR A 191 -13.16 -7.07 5.77
C THR A 191 -13.60 -6.95 4.31
N ARG A 192 -13.58 -8.04 3.58
CA ARG A 192 -14.04 -8.08 2.18
C ARG A 192 -15.51 -7.64 2.03
N GLU A 193 -16.35 -7.95 3.01
CA GLU A 193 -17.76 -7.56 3.02
C GLU A 193 -17.96 -6.04 3.07
N ASP A 194 -17.01 -5.31 3.67
CA ASP A 194 -17.05 -3.85 3.78
C ASP A 194 -16.51 -3.10 2.55
N LEU A 195 -16.06 -3.81 1.53
CA LEU A 195 -15.46 -3.19 0.34
C LEU A 195 -16.38 -2.15 -0.32
N PRO A 196 -17.70 -2.38 -0.47
CA PRO A 196 -18.61 -1.36 -1.01
C PRO A 196 -18.62 -0.08 -0.17
N ARG A 197 -18.53 -0.19 1.17
CA ARG A 197 -18.47 0.94 2.11
C ARG A 197 -17.16 1.73 1.96
N LEU A 198 -16.03 1.04 1.82
CA LEU A 198 -14.73 1.66 1.55
C LEU A 198 -14.75 2.42 0.21
N LEU A 199 -15.24 1.81 -0.84
CA LEU A 199 -15.36 2.43 -2.16
C LEU A 199 -16.24 3.68 -2.13
N ALA A 200 -17.38 3.63 -1.46
CA ALA A 200 -18.27 4.78 -1.28
C ALA A 200 -17.56 5.92 -0.53
N ARG A 201 -16.73 5.59 0.46
CA ARG A 201 -15.92 6.58 1.19
C ARG A 201 -14.88 7.24 0.27
N PHE A 202 -14.14 6.44 -0.53
CA PHE A 202 -13.07 6.97 -1.39
C PHE A 202 -13.60 7.83 -2.53
N ARG A 203 -14.79 7.53 -3.07
CA ARG A 203 -15.46 8.40 -4.05
C ARG A 203 -15.85 9.78 -3.52
N ARG A 204 -15.93 9.96 -2.19
CA ARG A 204 -16.29 11.25 -1.56
C ARG A 204 -15.10 12.12 -1.21
N ILE A 205 -13.88 11.59 -1.23
CA ILE A 205 -12.67 12.35 -0.89
C ILE A 205 -11.99 12.97 -2.11
N VAL A 206 -12.55 12.72 -3.30
CA VAL A 206 -12.12 13.28 -4.60
C VAL A 206 -12.98 14.45 -5.00
#